data_72ab02694616597d07065271f72668f2
#
_entry.id   72ab02694616597d07065271f72668f2
#
_cell.length_a   1.000
_cell.length_b   1.000
_cell.length_c   1.000
_cell.angle_alpha   90.00
_cell.angle_beta   90.00
_cell.angle_gamma   90.00
#
_symmetry.space_group_name_H-M   'P 1'
#
loop_
_entity.id
_entity.type
_entity.pdbx_description
1 polymer ?
#
loop_
_entity_poly.entity_id
_entity_poly.type
_entity_poly.pdbx_seq_one_letter_code
_entity_poly.pdbx_strand_id
1 'polypeptide(L)'
;MKTRKELKKEYLQTPKVMGVYRIRNIQNDRSYVAASKDIKARFNRHRMSLKTNNDSNKALQADWLKYGEDTFSFEILDVFKPLDKTDYDPTEDLNILEQLWREKLQPYEPAGYHRVKTPKVSTTGGLIE
;
A
#
# COMPACT_ATOMS: atom_id res chain seq x y z
N MET A 1 13.39 -16.63 25.78
CA MET A 1 12.59 -16.77 24.57
C MET A 1 11.11 -16.60 24.88
N LYS A 2 10.42 -15.77 24.13
CA LYS A 2 9.00 -15.52 24.40
C LYS A 2 8.12 -16.65 23.87
N THR A 3 7.10 -16.98 24.64
CA THR A 3 6.11 -17.98 24.23
C THR A 3 5.22 -17.39 23.14
N ARG A 4 4.52 -18.24 22.41
CA ARG A 4 3.57 -17.83 21.40
C ARG A 4 2.47 -16.92 21.98
N LYS A 5 2.04 -17.21 23.21
CA LYS A 5 1.03 -16.42 23.92
C LYS A 5 1.56 -15.02 24.25
N GLU A 6 2.81 -14.92 24.68
CA GLU A 6 3.46 -13.63 24.99
C GLU A 6 3.64 -12.78 23.73
N LEU A 7 4.04 -13.40 22.63
CA LEU A 7 4.20 -12.70 21.36
C LEU A 7 2.85 -12.15 20.87
N LYS A 8 1.78 -12.92 20.99
CA LYS A 8 0.45 -12.49 20.61
C LYS A 8 -0.02 -11.32 21.46
N LYS A 9 0.19 -11.39 22.77
CA LYS A 9 -0.16 -10.31 23.69
C LYS A 9 0.60 -9.03 23.37
N GLU A 10 1.89 -9.15 23.10
CA GLU A 10 2.75 -8.05 22.72
C GLU A 10 2.27 -7.38 21.43
N TYR A 11 1.93 -8.19 20.43
CA TYR A 11 1.39 -7.70 19.16
C TYR A 11 0.09 -6.92 19.36
N LEU A 12 -0.81 -7.42 20.18
CA LEU A 12 -2.09 -6.77 20.45
C LEU A 12 -1.93 -5.45 21.21
N GLN A 13 -0.88 -5.30 22.00
CA GLN A 13 -0.59 -4.09 22.76
C GLN A 13 0.19 -3.06 21.96
N THR A 14 0.83 -3.48 20.86
CA THR A 14 1.59 -2.57 20.01
C THR A 14 0.65 -1.67 19.23
N PRO A 15 0.83 -0.33 19.28
CA PRO A 15 0.00 0.55 18.48
C PRO A 15 0.10 0.22 17.00
N LYS A 16 -1.02 0.29 16.30
CA LYS A 16 -1.04 0.06 14.86
C LYS A 16 -0.34 1.20 14.14
N VAL A 17 0.50 0.85 13.17
CA VAL A 17 1.17 1.83 12.34
C VAL A 17 0.24 2.23 11.21
N MET A 18 -0.08 3.50 11.16
CA MET A 18 -0.98 4.10 10.19
C MET A 18 -0.19 5.03 9.27
N GLY A 19 -0.48 5.00 7.99
CA GLY A 19 0.23 5.86 7.04
C GLY A 19 0.22 5.32 5.63
N VAL A 20 1.31 5.58 4.89
CA VAL A 20 1.48 5.17 3.50
C VAL A 20 2.64 4.18 3.40
N TYR A 21 2.44 3.12 2.63
CA TYR A 21 3.45 2.10 2.42
C TYR A 21 3.69 1.88 0.93
N ARG A 22 4.79 1.19 0.64
CA ARG A 22 5.17 0.82 -0.72
C ARG A 22 5.63 -0.63 -0.76
N ILE A 23 5.19 -1.35 -1.80
CA ILE A 23 5.77 -2.64 -2.15
C ILE A 23 6.57 -2.39 -3.42
N ARG A 24 7.89 -2.50 -3.32
CA ARG A 24 8.80 -2.12 -4.39
C ARG A 24 9.50 -3.34 -4.96
N ASN A 25 9.51 -3.44 -6.29
CA ASN A 25 10.34 -4.41 -6.99
C ASN A 25 11.72 -3.80 -7.17
N ILE A 26 12.71 -4.34 -6.46
CA ILE A 26 14.05 -3.77 -6.44
C ILE A 26 14.71 -3.85 -7.82
N GLN A 27 14.35 -4.85 -8.62
CA GLN A 27 14.98 -5.08 -9.90
C GLN A 27 14.54 -4.10 -10.99
N ASN A 28 13.25 -3.76 -11.06
CA ASN A 28 12.74 -2.85 -12.09
C ASN A 28 12.22 -1.52 -11.54
N ASP A 29 12.31 -1.34 -10.22
CA ASP A 29 11.89 -0.13 -9.50
C ASP A 29 10.39 0.18 -9.59
N ARG A 30 9.57 -0.77 -9.99
CA ARG A 30 8.12 -0.62 -9.96
C ARG A 30 7.60 -0.65 -8.53
N SER A 31 6.58 0.13 -8.24
CA SER A 31 6.03 0.22 -6.90
C SER A 31 4.50 0.16 -6.88
N TYR A 32 4.01 -0.42 -5.79
CA TYR A 32 2.62 -0.34 -5.38
C TYR A 32 2.56 0.55 -4.14
N VAL A 33 1.79 1.63 -4.18
CA VAL A 33 1.72 2.63 -3.11
C VAL A 33 0.30 2.75 -2.60
N ALA A 34 0.10 2.60 -1.31
CA ALA A 34 -1.24 2.68 -0.72
C ALA A 34 -1.18 3.14 0.74
N ALA A 35 -2.30 3.62 1.24
CA ALA A 35 -2.45 3.99 2.63
C ALA A 35 -3.16 2.88 3.40
N SER A 36 -2.91 2.79 4.70
CA SER A 36 -3.56 1.81 5.56
C SER A 36 -3.65 2.31 6.99
N LYS A 37 -4.71 1.93 7.67
CA LYS A 37 -4.85 2.15 9.11
C LYS A 37 -4.02 1.16 9.92
N ASP A 38 -3.53 0.10 9.27
CA ASP A 38 -2.67 -0.91 9.90
C ASP A 38 -1.74 -1.47 8.83
N ILE A 39 -0.59 -0.85 8.69
CA ILE A 39 0.37 -1.19 7.63
C ILE A 39 0.90 -2.61 7.79
N LYS A 40 1.21 -3.03 9.02
CA LYS A 40 1.75 -4.38 9.26
C LYS A 40 0.76 -5.46 8.87
N ALA A 41 -0.51 -5.27 9.20
CA ALA A 41 -1.57 -6.21 8.80
C ALA A 41 -1.71 -6.26 7.30
N ARG A 42 -1.59 -5.11 6.65
CA ARG A 42 -1.68 -5.03 5.18
C ARG A 42 -0.49 -5.72 4.51
N PHE A 43 0.70 -5.58 5.05
CA PHE A 43 1.87 -6.31 4.56
C PHE A 43 1.66 -7.82 4.62
N ASN A 44 1.16 -8.31 5.75
CA ASN A 44 0.89 -9.74 5.90
C ASN A 44 -0.17 -10.21 4.91
N ARG A 45 -1.19 -9.40 4.68
CA ARG A 45 -2.24 -9.70 3.72
C ARG A 45 -1.70 -9.78 2.30
N HIS A 46 -0.85 -8.83 1.90
CA HIS A 46 -0.22 -8.86 0.59
C HIS A 46 0.68 -10.08 0.41
N ARG A 47 1.49 -10.39 1.42
CA ARG A 47 2.35 -11.57 1.36
C ARG A 47 1.53 -12.83 1.15
N MET A 48 0.43 -12.96 1.89
CA MET A 48 -0.44 -14.14 1.78
C MET A 48 -1.10 -14.21 0.40
N SER A 49 -1.68 -13.11 -0.07
CA SER A 49 -2.37 -13.10 -1.37
C SER A 49 -1.40 -13.31 -2.52
N LEU A 50 -0.20 -12.75 -2.44
CA LEU A 50 0.82 -12.91 -3.48
C LEU A 50 1.34 -14.36 -3.53
N LYS A 51 1.57 -14.97 -2.37
CA LYS A 51 2.03 -16.36 -2.30
C LYS A 51 0.99 -17.35 -2.80
N THR A 52 -0.28 -17.02 -2.64
CA THR A 52 -1.38 -17.89 -3.09
C THR A 52 -1.89 -17.54 -4.49
N ASN A 53 -1.20 -16.65 -5.19
CA ASN A 53 -1.57 -16.19 -6.53
C ASN A 53 -2.97 -15.59 -6.56
N ASN A 54 -3.27 -14.77 -5.57
CA ASN A 54 -4.63 -14.26 -5.37
C ASN A 54 -4.66 -12.76 -5.02
N ASP A 55 -3.60 -12.03 -5.34
CA ASP A 55 -3.56 -10.60 -5.02
C ASP A 55 -4.49 -9.80 -5.94
N SER A 56 -5.12 -8.78 -5.39
CA SER A 56 -6.06 -7.94 -6.13
C SER A 56 -5.38 -7.11 -7.22
N ASN A 57 -4.12 -6.76 -7.03
CA ASN A 57 -3.36 -6.04 -8.05
C ASN A 57 -2.67 -7.04 -8.97
N LYS A 58 -3.19 -7.18 -10.19
CA LYS A 58 -2.72 -8.20 -11.12
C LYS A 58 -1.33 -7.93 -11.65
N ALA A 59 -0.95 -6.67 -11.82
CA ALA A 59 0.39 -6.32 -12.29
C ALA A 59 1.45 -6.67 -11.24
N LEU A 60 1.18 -6.38 -9.97
CA LEU A 60 2.04 -6.76 -8.86
C LEU A 60 2.15 -8.27 -8.75
N GLN A 61 1.02 -8.96 -8.86
CA GLN A 61 0.99 -10.44 -8.80
C GLN A 61 1.83 -11.07 -9.92
N ALA A 62 1.72 -10.55 -11.13
CA ALA A 62 2.48 -11.06 -12.26
C ALA A 62 3.98 -10.93 -12.04
N ASP A 63 4.43 -9.77 -11.55
CA ASP A 63 5.84 -9.56 -11.26
C ASP A 63 6.33 -10.40 -10.08
N TRP A 64 5.48 -10.60 -9.08
CA TRP A 64 5.81 -11.48 -7.95
C TRP A 64 6.12 -12.90 -8.44
N LEU A 65 5.32 -13.42 -9.36
CA LEU A 65 5.55 -14.75 -9.93
C LEU A 65 6.80 -14.77 -10.81
N LYS A 66 7.06 -13.68 -11.52
CA LYS A 66 8.19 -13.60 -12.45
C LYS A 66 9.53 -13.42 -11.73
N TYR A 67 9.60 -12.55 -10.74
CA TYR A 67 10.85 -12.16 -10.08
C TYR A 67 11.11 -12.88 -8.76
N GLY A 68 10.06 -13.36 -8.09
CA GLY A 68 10.18 -14.02 -6.79
C GLY A 68 10.09 -13.05 -5.62
N GLU A 69 9.74 -13.58 -4.45
CA GLU A 69 9.49 -12.74 -3.27
C GLU A 69 10.73 -11.99 -2.77
N ASP A 70 11.93 -12.55 -2.96
CA ASP A 70 13.16 -11.92 -2.48
C ASP A 70 13.49 -10.62 -3.24
N THR A 71 12.84 -10.40 -4.37
CA THR A 71 13.04 -9.18 -5.17
C THR A 71 12.20 -8.01 -4.67
N PHE A 72 11.27 -8.27 -3.75
CA PHE A 72 10.32 -7.25 -3.29
C PHE A 72 10.67 -6.73 -1.90
N SER A 73 10.60 -5.40 -1.76
CA SER A 73 10.81 -4.71 -0.49
C SER A 73 9.50 -4.11 -0.02
N PHE A 74 9.14 -4.38 1.24
CA PHE A 74 7.95 -3.83 1.89
C PHE A 74 8.40 -2.65 2.75
N GLU A 75 8.05 -1.43 2.33
CA GLU A 75 8.58 -0.20 2.91
C GLU A 75 7.46 0.68 3.45
N ILE A 76 7.74 1.35 4.57
CA ILE A 76 6.85 2.37 5.10
C ILE A 76 7.36 3.72 4.62
N LEU A 77 6.54 4.42 3.84
CA LEU A 77 6.92 5.73 3.29
C LEU A 77 6.64 6.87 4.25
N ASP A 78 5.55 6.76 5.00
CA ASP A 78 5.12 7.84 5.88
C ASP A 78 4.26 7.27 7.00
N VAL A 79 4.41 7.83 8.19
CA VAL A 79 3.62 7.44 9.36
C VAL A 79 2.69 8.60 9.71
N PHE A 80 1.40 8.32 9.78
CA PHE A 80 0.39 9.29 10.11
C PHE A 80 -0.09 9.09 11.54
N LYS A 81 -0.05 10.15 12.34
CA LYS A 81 -0.57 10.11 13.70
C LYS A 81 -1.95 10.77 13.72
N PRO A 82 -3.01 10.01 14.00
CA PRO A 82 -4.35 10.59 14.03
C PRO A 82 -4.52 11.54 15.20
N LEU A 83 -5.46 12.46 15.06
CA LEU A 83 -5.82 13.36 16.15
C LEU A 83 -6.46 12.57 17.29
N ASP A 84 -6.15 12.95 18.52
CA ASP A 84 -6.68 12.29 19.72
C ASP A 84 -8.08 12.81 20.03
N LYS A 85 -9.04 12.42 19.18
CA LYS A 85 -10.46 12.74 19.30
C LYS A 85 -11.30 11.51 19.14
N THR A 86 -12.35 11.39 19.94
CA THR A 86 -13.21 10.21 19.98
C THR A 86 -13.94 9.92 18.66
N ASP A 87 -14.29 10.96 17.92
CA ASP A 87 -15.06 10.85 16.68
C ASP A 87 -14.23 11.09 15.42
N TYR A 88 -12.90 11.13 15.57
CA TYR A 88 -12.02 11.40 14.46
C TYR A 88 -11.85 10.15 13.58
N ASP A 89 -12.12 10.31 12.28
CA ASP A 89 -11.90 9.27 11.28
C ASP A 89 -10.73 9.68 10.37
N PRO A 90 -9.62 8.94 10.39
CA PRO A 90 -8.44 9.30 9.59
C PRO A 90 -8.54 8.95 8.11
N THR A 91 -9.64 8.35 7.66
CA THR A 91 -9.77 7.85 6.29
C THR A 91 -9.47 8.92 5.24
N GLU A 92 -10.07 10.10 5.39
CA GLU A 92 -9.88 11.19 4.43
C GLU A 92 -8.44 11.68 4.41
N ASP A 93 -7.85 11.87 5.59
CA ASP A 93 -6.46 12.31 5.71
C ASP A 93 -5.49 11.29 5.12
N LEU A 94 -5.76 10.00 5.31
CA LEU A 94 -4.96 8.94 4.73
C LEU A 94 -5.08 8.94 3.20
N ASN A 95 -6.26 9.18 2.67
CA ASN A 95 -6.47 9.26 1.23
C ASN A 95 -5.68 10.42 0.62
N ILE A 96 -5.68 11.56 1.28
CA ILE A 96 -4.92 12.73 0.84
C ILE A 96 -3.42 12.41 0.85
N LEU A 97 -2.93 11.79 1.92
CA LEU A 97 -1.53 11.43 2.06
C LEU A 97 -1.11 10.43 0.98
N GLU A 98 -1.97 9.44 0.70
CA GLU A 98 -1.73 8.48 -0.37
C GLU A 98 -1.61 9.17 -1.73
N GLN A 99 -2.50 10.11 -2.03
CA GLN A 99 -2.46 10.86 -3.28
C GLN A 99 -1.19 11.68 -3.41
N LEU A 100 -0.74 12.32 -2.33
CA LEU A 100 0.50 13.08 -2.33
C LEU A 100 1.70 12.20 -2.66
N TRP A 101 1.76 11.00 -2.08
CA TRP A 101 2.85 10.06 -2.36
C TRP A 101 2.77 9.49 -3.77
N ARG A 102 1.56 9.18 -4.26
CA ARG A 102 1.39 8.70 -5.64
C ARG A 102 1.81 9.78 -6.64
N GLU A 103 1.48 11.02 -6.36
CA GLU A 103 1.85 12.15 -7.21
C GLU A 103 3.37 12.31 -7.25
N LYS A 104 4.01 12.15 -6.11
CA LYS A 104 5.46 12.27 -5.98
C LYS A 104 6.21 11.12 -6.69
N LEU A 105 5.73 9.89 -6.51
CA LEU A 105 6.43 8.69 -6.99
C LEU A 105 5.96 8.23 -8.37
N GLN A 106 4.77 8.65 -8.81
CA GLN A 106 4.20 8.24 -10.10
C GLN A 106 4.24 6.73 -10.32
N PRO A 107 3.65 5.93 -9.41
CA PRO A 107 3.74 4.46 -9.50
C PRO A 107 2.72 3.86 -10.47
N TYR A 108 2.62 4.46 -11.65
CA TYR A 108 1.63 4.08 -12.65
C TYR A 108 2.27 3.29 -13.78
N GLU A 109 1.52 2.34 -14.33
CA GLU A 109 2.00 1.50 -15.43
C GLU A 109 2.48 2.37 -16.60
N PRO A 110 3.59 2.00 -17.25
CA PRO A 110 4.41 0.82 -17.02
C PRO A 110 5.48 0.97 -15.94
N ALA A 111 5.62 2.16 -15.35
CA ALA A 111 6.65 2.45 -14.35
C ALA A 111 6.29 1.96 -12.94
N GLY A 112 5.06 1.53 -12.71
CA GLY A 112 4.57 1.04 -11.43
C GLY A 112 3.43 0.06 -11.60
N TYR A 113 2.75 -0.25 -10.50
CA TYR A 113 1.71 -1.28 -10.51
C TYR A 113 0.28 -0.72 -10.52
N HIS A 114 0.13 0.59 -10.46
CA HIS A 114 -1.17 1.22 -10.52
C HIS A 114 -1.54 1.56 -11.95
N ARG A 115 -2.83 1.51 -12.24
CA ARG A 115 -3.34 2.00 -13.51
C ARG A 115 -3.60 3.49 -13.41
N VAL A 116 -3.27 4.21 -14.47
CA VAL A 116 -3.66 5.61 -14.57
C VAL A 116 -5.17 5.64 -14.70
N LYS A 117 -5.84 6.34 -13.77
CA LYS A 117 -7.27 6.58 -13.91
C LYS A 117 -7.45 7.62 -15.01
N THR A 118 -7.86 7.19 -16.17
CA THR A 118 -8.31 8.12 -17.18
C THR A 118 -9.51 8.87 -16.62
N PRO A 119 -9.47 10.23 -16.58
CA PRO A 119 -10.66 11.00 -16.19
C PRO A 119 -11.76 10.67 -17.20
N LYS A 120 -12.86 10.31 -16.72
CA LYS A 120 -13.99 10.04 -17.59
C LYS A 120 -14.47 11.36 -18.14
N VAL A 121 -13.92 11.79 -18.56
CA VAL A 121 -14.02 12.81 -18.92
C VAL A 121 -13.89 13.43 -19.46
N SER A 122 -13.51 13.02 -19.12
CA SER A 122 -13.24 13.39 -19.40
C SER A 122 -13.59 13.81 -20.00
N THR A 123 -13.63 13.60 -20.02
CA THR A 123 -13.80 13.80 -20.32
C THR A 123 -14.15 14.50 -20.74
N THR A 124 -14.04 14.54 -20.84
CA THR A 124 -14.22 15.05 -20.97
C THR A 124 -14.31 15.80 -21.11
N GLY A 125 -14.27 15.85 -21.22
CA GLY A 125 -14.20 16.45 -21.13
C GLY A 125 -14.15 17.01 -21.44
N GLY A 126 -14.11 17.00 -21.54
CA GLY A 126 -13.93 17.47 -21.66
C GLY A 126 -13.89 17.89 -22.21
N LEU A 127 -13.72 17.95 -22.33
CA LEU A 127 -13.60 18.23 -22.65
C LEU A 127 -13.71 18.69 -23.26
N ILE A 128 -13.60 18.81 -23.54
CA ILE A 128 -13.64 19.07 -23.74
C ILE A 128 -13.68 19.27 -24.15
N GLU A 129 -13.53 19.31 -24.40
CA GLU A 129 -13.53 19.37 -24.28
C GLU A 129 -13.53 19.61 -24.48
#